data_e6f6870fd1a386cdc22eac908994659e
#
_entry.id   e6f6870fd1a386cdc22eac908994659e
#
_cell.length_a   1.000
_cell.length_b   1.000
_cell.length_c   1.000
_cell.angle_alpha   90.00
_cell.angle_beta   90.00
_cell.angle_gamma   90.00
#
_symmetry.space_group_name_H-M   'P 1'
#
loop_
_entity.id
_entity.type
_entity.pdbx_description
1 polymer ?
#
loop_
_entity_poly.entity_id
_entity_poly.type
_entity_poly.pdbx_seq_one_letter_code
_entity_poly.pdbx_strand_id
1 'polypeptide(L)'
;RQKSEESGVWNIFGGNRYVYFIDNYSYSGQYMTNAIIIKLKEGGGIETRISSPCIKWDDNDKKWYVENGILSKFGDKNEITVEVIKNYPLDVLERPEHLSQKPILDTLSLTESLRLIKLRKEIHMSTALLETDLHYRISYCFSGFIIVLLASLFSKFSTHSVLVVSLVMVIVVALLYYSILMIFRSMGDGGTINPLIAAWMPNIIFAFLCLVAFKKFY
;
A
#
# COMPACT_ATOMS: atom_id res chain seq x y z
N ARG A 1 29.93 1.33 -2.85
CA ARG A 1 28.68 0.77 -2.31
C ARG A 1 27.69 0.69 -3.46
N GLN A 2 27.57 -0.49 -4.07
CA GLN A 2 26.51 -0.78 -5.03
C GLN A 2 25.16 -0.61 -4.31
N LYS A 3 24.39 0.42 -4.68
CA LYS A 3 22.95 0.47 -4.35
C LYS A 3 22.30 -0.64 -5.17
N SER A 4 21.82 -1.67 -4.50
CA SER A 4 21.15 -2.82 -5.07
C SER A 4 19.93 -2.38 -5.91
N GLU A 5 19.66 -3.13 -6.98
CA GLU A 5 18.40 -3.08 -7.70
C GLU A 5 17.27 -3.26 -6.69
N GLU A 6 16.46 -2.23 -6.49
CA GLU A 6 15.30 -2.33 -5.62
C GLU A 6 14.14 -2.88 -6.43
N SER A 7 13.82 -4.15 -6.20
CA SER A 7 12.60 -4.78 -6.73
C SER A 7 11.40 -4.43 -5.86
N GLY A 8 10.31 -4.08 -6.46
CA GLY A 8 9.04 -3.83 -5.79
C GLY A 8 8.12 -2.94 -6.61
N VAL A 9 6.82 -3.11 -6.49
CA VAL A 9 5.83 -2.26 -7.18
C VAL A 9 5.87 -0.87 -6.57
N TRP A 10 6.25 0.11 -7.35
CA TRP A 10 6.33 1.50 -6.96
C TRP A 10 5.11 2.24 -7.50
N ASN A 11 4.41 2.95 -6.61
CA ASN A 11 3.33 3.86 -7.01
C ASN A 11 3.74 5.26 -6.62
N ILE A 12 3.95 6.11 -7.61
CA ILE A 12 4.37 7.49 -7.37
C ILE A 12 3.30 8.40 -7.96
N PHE A 13 2.82 9.33 -7.14
CA PHE A 13 2.08 10.48 -7.65
C PHE A 13 3.11 11.54 -8.07
N GLY A 14 3.24 11.72 -9.39
CA GLY A 14 4.06 12.77 -9.93
C GLY A 14 3.33 14.12 -9.97
N GLY A 15 4.10 15.20 -10.16
CA GLY A 15 3.54 16.49 -10.51
C GLY A 15 2.67 16.41 -11.77
N ASN A 16 1.82 17.41 -12.02
CA ASN A 16 0.98 17.50 -13.21
C ASN A 16 0.07 16.30 -13.51
N ARG A 17 -0.50 15.64 -12.48
CA ARG A 17 -1.50 14.57 -12.65
C ARG A 17 -0.96 13.27 -13.24
N TYR A 18 0.32 13.00 -13.13
CA TYR A 18 0.91 11.72 -13.51
C TYR A 18 0.90 10.75 -12.35
N VAL A 19 0.63 9.48 -12.66
CA VAL A 19 0.74 8.35 -11.72
C VAL A 19 1.62 7.29 -12.36
N TYR A 20 2.64 6.86 -11.64
CA TYR A 20 3.62 5.89 -12.09
C TYR A 20 3.42 4.58 -11.34
N PHE A 21 3.37 3.48 -12.08
CA PHE A 21 3.44 2.12 -11.57
C PHE A 21 4.69 1.50 -12.15
N ILE A 22 5.64 1.16 -11.31
CA ILE A 22 6.96 0.67 -11.71
C ILE A 22 7.23 -0.62 -10.95
N ASP A 23 7.59 -1.71 -11.64
CA ASP A 23 7.94 -2.97 -10.99
C ASP A 23 9.34 -2.90 -10.39
N ASN A 24 10.33 -2.48 -11.19
CA ASN A 24 11.70 -2.32 -10.74
C ASN A 24 12.28 -1.01 -11.21
N TYR A 25 13.05 -0.38 -10.32
CA TYR A 25 13.81 0.83 -10.62
C TYR A 25 15.29 0.62 -10.32
N SER A 26 16.14 0.83 -11.32
CA SER A 26 17.59 0.82 -11.17
C SER A 26 18.13 2.25 -11.06
N TYR A 27 18.59 2.61 -9.87
CA TYR A 27 19.17 3.93 -9.64
C TYR A 27 20.52 4.09 -10.35
N SER A 28 21.34 3.05 -10.35
CA SER A 28 22.66 3.07 -11.00
C SER A 28 22.59 3.09 -12.51
N GLY A 29 21.58 2.42 -13.08
CA GLY A 29 21.34 2.36 -14.52
C GLY A 29 20.37 3.40 -15.04
N GLN A 30 19.72 4.17 -14.16
CA GLN A 30 18.73 5.18 -14.51
C GLN A 30 17.64 4.66 -15.46
N TYR A 31 17.15 3.46 -15.18
CA TYR A 31 16.05 2.85 -15.97
C TYR A 31 14.96 2.26 -15.09
N MET A 32 13.76 2.18 -15.64
CA MET A 32 12.59 1.52 -15.06
C MET A 32 12.22 0.32 -15.90
N THR A 33 11.79 -0.77 -15.25
CA THR A 33 11.28 -1.94 -15.95
C THR A 33 9.79 -2.15 -15.64
N ASN A 34 9.05 -2.63 -16.64
CA ASN A 34 7.61 -2.86 -16.57
C ASN A 34 6.85 -1.66 -16.00
N ALA A 35 7.09 -0.48 -16.57
CA ALA A 35 6.48 0.75 -16.11
C ALA A 35 5.16 1.03 -16.83
N ILE A 36 4.16 1.46 -16.06
CA ILE A 36 2.90 2.01 -16.55
C ILE A 36 2.80 3.44 -16.05
N ILE A 37 2.71 4.38 -16.97
CA ILE A 37 2.56 5.81 -16.68
C ILE A 37 1.16 6.23 -17.09
N ILE A 38 0.42 6.82 -16.19
CA ILE A 38 -0.96 7.28 -16.42
C ILE A 38 -1.04 8.78 -16.19
N LYS A 39 -1.58 9.49 -17.16
CA LYS A 39 -1.95 10.89 -17.03
C LYS A 39 -3.45 11.01 -16.81
N LEU A 40 -3.84 11.81 -15.80
CA LEU A 40 -5.22 12.00 -15.41
C LEU A 40 -5.82 13.28 -16.03
N LYS A 41 -7.11 13.22 -16.41
CA LYS A 41 -7.91 14.39 -16.84
C LYS A 41 -8.18 15.33 -15.65
N GLU A 42 -8.48 16.62 -15.91
CA GLU A 42 -8.83 17.60 -14.87
C GLU A 42 -10.08 17.25 -14.06
N GLY A 43 -11.05 16.61 -14.70
CA GLY A 43 -12.30 16.16 -14.07
C GLY A 43 -12.28 14.75 -13.49
N GLY A 44 -11.12 14.09 -13.47
CA GLY A 44 -10.99 12.67 -13.15
C GLY A 44 -11.08 11.79 -14.40
N GLY A 45 -10.67 10.52 -14.27
CA GLY A 45 -10.52 9.58 -15.38
C GLY A 45 -9.12 9.64 -16.02
N ILE A 46 -8.87 8.69 -16.92
CA ILE A 46 -7.59 8.52 -17.60
C ILE A 46 -7.59 9.33 -18.91
N GLU A 47 -6.56 10.15 -19.10
CA GLU A 47 -6.31 10.86 -20.36
C GLU A 47 -5.44 10.01 -21.27
N THR A 48 -4.27 9.58 -20.76
CA THR A 48 -3.34 8.73 -21.49
C THR A 48 -2.75 7.66 -20.57
N ARG A 49 -2.46 6.49 -21.13
CA ARG A 49 -1.72 5.41 -20.48
C ARG A 49 -0.57 4.99 -21.37
N ILE A 50 0.62 4.96 -20.81
CA ILE A 50 1.82 4.45 -21.49
C ILE A 50 2.26 3.21 -20.72
N SER A 51 2.41 2.09 -21.43
CA SER A 51 2.93 0.84 -20.88
C SER A 51 4.20 0.46 -21.61
N SER A 52 5.27 0.22 -20.87
CA SER A 52 6.58 -0.11 -21.47
C SER A 52 7.35 -1.12 -20.62
N PRO A 53 8.01 -2.10 -21.25
CA PRO A 53 8.93 -2.99 -20.55
C PRO A 53 10.20 -2.29 -20.07
N CYS A 54 10.62 -1.21 -20.74
CA CYS A 54 11.84 -0.47 -20.37
C CYS A 54 11.71 1.01 -20.71
N ILE A 55 12.00 1.86 -19.73
CA ILE A 55 12.08 3.32 -19.86
C ILE A 55 13.42 3.76 -19.31
N LYS A 56 14.20 4.51 -20.10
CA LYS A 56 15.54 4.97 -19.73
C LYS A 56 15.60 6.49 -19.63
N TRP A 57 16.43 6.95 -18.72
CA TRP A 57 16.76 8.36 -18.61
C TRP A 57 17.92 8.73 -19.53
N ASP A 58 17.81 9.83 -20.25
CA ASP A 58 18.88 10.43 -21.01
C ASP A 58 19.40 11.69 -20.28
N ASP A 59 20.66 11.64 -19.86
CA ASP A 59 21.29 12.73 -19.14
C ASP A 59 21.55 13.97 -20.03
N ASN A 60 21.65 13.79 -21.35
CA ASN A 60 21.89 14.88 -22.29
C ASN A 60 20.62 15.72 -22.45
N ASP A 61 19.49 15.08 -22.72
CA ASP A 61 18.21 15.72 -22.96
C ASP A 61 17.43 15.97 -21.67
N LYS A 62 17.88 15.37 -20.55
CA LYS A 62 17.18 15.39 -19.24
C LYS A 62 15.73 14.94 -19.37
N LYS A 63 15.50 13.87 -20.11
CA LYS A 63 14.17 13.29 -20.37
C LYS A 63 14.19 11.77 -20.22
N TRP A 64 13.02 11.23 -19.93
CA TRP A 64 12.76 9.80 -19.98
C TRP A 64 12.39 9.38 -21.38
N TYR A 65 12.95 8.28 -21.87
CA TYR A 65 12.65 7.71 -23.18
C TYR A 65 12.07 6.31 -23.04
N VAL A 66 10.91 6.10 -23.65
CA VAL A 66 10.29 4.78 -23.80
C VAL A 66 10.98 4.05 -24.94
N GLU A 67 11.76 3.01 -24.66
CA GLU A 67 12.43 2.25 -25.72
C GLU A 67 11.44 1.57 -26.66
N ASN A 68 10.49 0.83 -26.09
CA ASN A 68 9.36 0.22 -26.80
C ASN A 68 8.15 0.26 -25.87
N GLY A 69 7.00 0.65 -26.36
CA GLY A 69 5.81 0.74 -25.51
C GLY A 69 4.52 0.88 -26.29
N ILE A 70 3.44 0.90 -25.55
CA ILE A 70 2.09 1.09 -26.04
C ILE A 70 1.55 2.37 -25.41
N LEU A 71 1.17 3.32 -26.23
CA LEU A 71 0.47 4.54 -25.84
C LEU A 71 -1.03 4.36 -26.11
N SER A 72 -1.85 4.42 -25.08
CA SER A 72 -3.31 4.40 -25.18
C SER A 72 -3.84 5.79 -24.81
N LYS A 73 -4.58 6.42 -25.70
CA LYS A 73 -5.27 7.70 -25.50
C LYS A 73 -6.76 7.45 -25.30
N PHE A 74 -7.36 8.02 -24.27
CA PHE A 74 -8.76 7.85 -23.91
C PHE A 74 -9.54 9.11 -24.25
N GLY A 75 -10.33 9.06 -25.33
CA GLY A 75 -11.24 10.13 -25.77
C GLY A 75 -12.48 10.25 -24.87
N ASP A 76 -13.29 11.29 -25.12
CA ASP A 76 -14.48 11.58 -24.29
C ASP A 76 -15.67 10.65 -24.56
N LYS A 77 -15.67 9.93 -25.69
CA LYS A 77 -16.75 9.01 -26.11
C LYS A 77 -16.36 7.54 -26.07
N ASN A 78 -15.54 7.12 -25.07
CA ASN A 78 -14.98 5.76 -25.01
C ASN A 78 -14.14 5.35 -26.25
N GLU A 79 -13.68 6.30 -27.03
CA GLU A 79 -12.75 6.03 -28.12
C GLU A 79 -11.36 5.79 -27.53
N ILE A 80 -10.81 4.61 -27.75
CA ILE A 80 -9.46 4.26 -27.32
C ILE A 80 -8.58 4.18 -28.56
N THR A 81 -7.62 5.09 -28.67
CA THR A 81 -6.59 5.02 -29.72
C THR A 81 -5.36 4.37 -29.12
N VAL A 82 -4.87 3.32 -29.76
CA VAL A 82 -3.68 2.58 -29.34
C VAL A 82 -2.60 2.73 -30.39
N GLU A 83 -1.45 3.26 -29.98
CA GLU A 83 -0.28 3.48 -30.82
C GLU A 83 0.93 2.72 -30.22
N VAL A 84 1.69 2.04 -31.09
CA VAL A 84 2.97 1.46 -30.69
C VAL A 84 4.04 2.55 -30.80
N ILE A 85 4.71 2.85 -29.70
CA ILE A 85 5.73 3.89 -29.62
C ILE A 85 7.12 3.27 -29.46
N LYS A 86 8.11 3.87 -30.12
CA LYS A 86 9.52 3.52 -30.00
C LYS A 86 10.34 4.78 -29.82
N ASN A 87 11.29 4.74 -28.90
CA ASN A 87 12.17 5.86 -28.57
C ASN A 87 11.39 7.18 -28.37
N TYR A 88 10.29 7.08 -27.60
CA TYR A 88 9.35 8.18 -27.41
C TYR A 88 9.72 8.99 -26.16
N PRO A 89 9.98 10.30 -26.27
CA PRO A 89 10.27 11.15 -25.13
C PRO A 89 9.03 11.36 -24.28
N LEU A 90 9.18 11.23 -22.96
CA LEU A 90 8.13 11.52 -22.00
C LEU A 90 8.28 12.96 -21.49
N ASP A 91 7.20 13.74 -21.56
CA ASP A 91 7.11 15.04 -20.90
C ASP A 91 6.78 14.90 -19.42
N VAL A 92 7.65 14.17 -18.69
CA VAL A 92 7.53 13.86 -17.28
C VAL A 92 8.52 14.71 -16.52
N LEU A 93 8.07 15.37 -15.48
CA LEU A 93 8.86 16.36 -14.73
C LEU A 93 9.79 15.73 -13.68
N GLU A 94 9.55 14.47 -13.30
CA GLU A 94 10.31 13.83 -12.25
C GLU A 94 11.66 13.33 -12.74
N ARG A 95 12.71 13.81 -12.08
CA ARG A 95 14.09 13.36 -12.31
C ARG A 95 14.35 12.03 -11.58
N PRO A 96 15.36 11.25 -12.02
CA PRO A 96 15.78 10.03 -11.34
C PRO A 96 15.97 10.16 -9.83
N GLU A 97 16.45 11.32 -9.38
CA GLU A 97 16.69 11.64 -7.96
C GLU A 97 15.39 11.66 -7.14
N HIS A 98 14.29 12.13 -7.71
CA HIS A 98 12.97 12.18 -7.05
C HIS A 98 12.30 10.80 -7.01
N LEU A 99 12.59 9.94 -7.99
CA LEU A 99 12.08 8.58 -8.05
C LEU A 99 12.82 7.61 -7.10
N SER A 100 13.99 8.01 -6.60
CA SER A 100 14.79 7.18 -5.67
C SER A 100 14.19 7.06 -4.27
N GLN A 101 13.21 7.89 -3.94
CA GLN A 101 12.47 7.78 -2.68
C GLN A 101 11.26 6.87 -2.89
N LYS A 102 11.38 5.62 -2.43
CA LYS A 102 10.24 4.70 -2.35
C LYS A 102 9.08 5.41 -1.65
N PRO A 103 7.93 5.61 -2.29
CA PRO A 103 6.77 6.10 -1.56
C PRO A 103 6.42 5.02 -0.55
N ILE A 104 6.75 5.29 0.70
CA ILE A 104 6.39 4.43 1.81
C ILE A 104 4.86 4.48 1.86
N LEU A 105 4.19 3.32 1.72
CA LEU A 105 2.73 3.23 1.83
C LEU A 105 2.21 4.00 3.06
N ASP A 106 2.99 3.98 4.14
CA ASP A 106 2.69 4.65 5.40
C ASP A 106 2.61 6.18 5.31
N THR A 107 3.16 6.80 4.26
CA THR A 107 3.11 8.26 4.07
C THR A 107 1.91 8.73 3.26
N LEU A 108 1.19 7.82 2.60
CA LEU A 108 0.00 8.17 1.83
C LEU A 108 -1.14 8.60 2.75
N SER A 109 -1.77 9.73 2.44
CA SER A 109 -3.01 10.13 3.10
C SER A 109 -4.16 9.17 2.75
N LEU A 110 -5.21 9.13 3.56
CA LEU A 110 -6.39 8.30 3.30
C LEU A 110 -7.04 8.63 1.94
N THR A 111 -7.07 9.92 1.58
CA THR A 111 -7.64 10.39 0.31
C THR A 111 -6.81 9.94 -0.90
N GLU A 112 -5.49 9.97 -0.78
CA GLU A 112 -4.57 9.48 -1.82
C GLU A 112 -4.67 7.96 -1.97
N SER A 113 -4.76 7.22 -0.85
CA SER A 113 -4.95 5.77 -0.87
C SER A 113 -6.26 5.38 -1.58
N LEU A 114 -7.38 6.07 -1.28
CA LEU A 114 -8.65 5.84 -1.96
C LEU A 114 -8.58 6.15 -3.47
N ARG A 115 -7.91 7.23 -3.84
CA ARG A 115 -7.72 7.60 -5.25
C ARG A 115 -6.88 6.56 -6.00
N LEU A 116 -5.82 6.05 -5.37
CA LEU A 116 -5.00 4.97 -5.92
C LEU A 116 -5.77 3.66 -6.10
N ILE A 117 -6.58 3.29 -5.11
CA ILE A 117 -7.43 2.09 -5.18
C ILE A 117 -8.37 2.19 -6.40
N LYS A 118 -9.02 3.35 -6.57
CA LYS A 118 -9.92 3.57 -7.71
C LYS A 118 -9.18 3.43 -9.05
N LEU A 119 -8.02 4.09 -9.18
CA LEU A 119 -7.20 4.00 -10.38
C LEU A 119 -6.73 2.59 -10.69
N ARG A 120 -6.24 1.85 -9.67
CA ARG A 120 -5.81 0.45 -9.86
C ARG A 120 -6.97 -0.44 -10.32
N LYS A 121 -8.18 -0.23 -9.80
CA LYS A 121 -9.38 -0.95 -10.26
C LYS A 121 -9.69 -0.65 -11.73
N GLU A 122 -9.59 0.61 -12.16
CA GLU A 122 -9.82 1.00 -13.56
C GLU A 122 -8.82 0.34 -14.52
N ILE A 123 -7.59 0.10 -14.09
CA ILE A 123 -6.54 -0.56 -14.90
C ILE A 123 -6.39 -2.07 -14.64
N HIS A 124 -7.33 -2.67 -13.89
CA HIS A 124 -7.34 -4.10 -13.54
C HIS A 124 -6.08 -4.59 -12.81
N MET A 125 -5.44 -3.73 -12.00
CA MET A 125 -4.34 -4.10 -11.13
C MET A 125 -4.83 -4.50 -9.74
N SER A 126 -4.08 -5.36 -9.05
CA SER A 126 -4.39 -5.77 -7.68
C SER A 126 -4.43 -4.58 -6.73
N THR A 127 -5.51 -4.48 -5.95
CA THR A 127 -5.72 -3.44 -4.92
C THR A 127 -5.60 -3.99 -3.51
N ALA A 128 -5.38 -5.31 -3.35
CA ALA A 128 -5.42 -5.99 -2.07
C ALA A 128 -4.53 -5.32 -1.01
N LEU A 129 -3.29 -5.01 -1.34
CA LEU A 129 -2.33 -4.35 -0.46
C LEU A 129 -2.83 -2.98 0.04
N LEU A 130 -3.34 -2.13 -0.87
CA LEU A 130 -3.81 -0.78 -0.53
C LEU A 130 -5.11 -0.82 0.27
N GLU A 131 -6.03 -1.71 -0.07
CA GLU A 131 -7.28 -1.89 0.65
C GLU A 131 -7.04 -2.45 2.05
N THR A 132 -6.13 -3.41 2.18
CA THR A 132 -5.73 -3.96 3.49
C THR A 132 -5.11 -2.87 4.36
N ASP A 133 -4.18 -2.09 3.82
CA ASP A 133 -3.54 -1.00 4.57
C ASP A 133 -4.56 0.06 5.02
N LEU A 134 -5.50 0.44 4.14
CA LEU A 134 -6.56 1.40 4.47
C LEU A 134 -7.42 0.89 5.64
N HIS A 135 -7.93 -0.34 5.55
CA HIS A 135 -8.75 -0.95 6.59
C HIS A 135 -7.95 -1.18 7.87
N TYR A 136 -6.67 -1.56 7.75
CA TYR A 136 -5.78 -1.75 8.87
C TYR A 136 -5.57 -0.46 9.68
N ARG A 137 -5.31 0.68 9.03
CA ARG A 137 -5.16 1.99 9.71
C ARG A 137 -6.39 2.33 10.56
N ILE A 138 -7.59 2.07 10.04
CA ILE A 138 -8.83 2.32 10.77
C ILE A 138 -9.00 1.32 11.92
N SER A 139 -8.81 0.02 11.66
CA SER A 139 -8.98 -1.03 12.66
C SER A 139 -7.94 -0.96 13.78
N TYR A 140 -6.74 -0.46 13.48
CA TYR A 140 -5.66 -0.28 14.44
C TYR A 140 -6.01 0.72 15.54
N CYS A 141 -6.83 1.73 15.26
CA CYS A 141 -7.32 2.65 16.29
C CYS A 141 -8.12 1.92 17.39
N PHE A 142 -8.76 0.80 17.07
CA PHE A 142 -9.52 0.00 18.03
C PHE A 142 -8.64 -0.95 18.85
N SER A 143 -7.41 -1.21 18.43
CA SER A 143 -6.50 -2.12 19.13
C SER A 143 -6.22 -1.67 20.56
N GLY A 144 -6.11 -0.36 20.78
CA GLY A 144 -5.92 0.23 22.11
C GLY A 144 -7.05 -0.12 23.07
N PHE A 145 -8.31 -0.05 22.61
CA PHE A 145 -9.48 -0.44 23.41
C PHE A 145 -9.43 -1.92 23.79
N ILE A 146 -9.06 -2.78 22.85
CA ILE A 146 -8.97 -4.22 23.11
C ILE A 146 -7.88 -4.54 24.12
N ILE A 147 -6.72 -3.90 24.02
CA ILE A 147 -5.63 -4.09 24.98
C ILE A 147 -6.05 -3.63 26.40
N VAL A 148 -6.75 -2.49 26.51
CA VAL A 148 -7.27 -2.00 27.80
C VAL A 148 -8.32 -2.96 28.38
N LEU A 149 -9.23 -3.48 27.54
CA LEU A 149 -10.21 -4.49 27.98
C LEU A 149 -9.52 -5.77 28.46
N LEU A 150 -8.51 -6.25 27.73
CA LEU A 150 -7.71 -7.40 28.15
C LEU A 150 -6.98 -7.14 29.48
N ALA A 151 -6.36 -5.97 29.63
CA ALA A 151 -5.68 -5.59 30.86
C ALA A 151 -6.64 -5.54 32.04
N SER A 152 -7.86 -5.04 31.86
CA SER A 152 -8.88 -4.96 32.92
C SER A 152 -9.33 -6.32 33.44
N LEU A 153 -9.33 -7.36 32.58
CA LEU A 153 -9.62 -8.74 33.03
C LEU A 153 -8.58 -9.26 34.03
N PHE A 154 -7.31 -8.89 33.86
CA PHE A 154 -6.24 -9.34 34.72
C PHE A 154 -6.14 -8.57 36.05
N SER A 155 -6.73 -7.37 36.13
CA SER A 155 -6.71 -6.56 37.35
C SER A 155 -7.43 -7.23 38.55
N LYS A 156 -8.38 -8.12 38.28
CA LYS A 156 -9.16 -8.82 39.29
C LYS A 156 -8.33 -9.91 40.05
N PHE A 157 -7.25 -10.38 39.45
CA PHE A 157 -6.40 -11.41 40.05
C PHE A 157 -5.31 -10.81 40.96
N SER A 158 -5.39 -9.52 41.30
CA SER A 158 -4.38 -8.75 42.02
C SER A 158 -4.49 -8.92 43.54
N THR A 159 -3.73 -9.85 44.11
CA THR A 159 -3.22 -9.79 45.51
C THR A 159 -1.76 -9.35 45.49
N HIS A 160 -1.22 -8.82 46.60
CA HIS A 160 0.05 -8.06 46.63
C HIS A 160 1.30 -8.69 45.97
N SER A 161 1.35 -9.99 45.72
CA SER A 161 2.42 -10.69 44.98
C SER A 161 2.14 -10.85 43.51
N VAL A 162 0.96 -10.44 42.99
CA VAL A 162 0.43 -10.76 41.66
C VAL A 162 0.65 -9.64 40.65
N LEU A 163 1.13 -8.46 41.07
CA LEU A 163 1.32 -7.32 40.19
C LEU A 163 2.30 -7.64 39.05
N VAL A 164 3.41 -8.30 39.37
CA VAL A 164 4.41 -8.72 38.37
C VAL A 164 3.84 -9.78 37.44
N VAL A 165 3.10 -10.75 37.97
CA VAL A 165 2.47 -11.81 37.14
C VAL A 165 1.42 -11.22 36.18
N SER A 166 0.59 -10.30 36.70
CA SER A 166 -0.40 -9.60 35.87
C SER A 166 0.26 -8.81 34.73
N LEU A 167 1.37 -8.11 35.03
CA LEU A 167 2.12 -7.36 33.98
C LEU A 167 2.69 -8.29 32.93
N VAL A 168 3.30 -9.42 33.33
CA VAL A 168 3.83 -10.41 32.37
C VAL A 168 2.69 -10.98 31.50
N MET A 169 1.56 -11.32 32.11
CA MET A 169 0.41 -11.86 31.36
C MET A 169 -0.15 -10.86 30.34
N VAL A 170 -0.25 -9.57 30.69
CA VAL A 170 -0.68 -8.53 29.74
C VAL A 170 0.29 -8.42 28.56
N ILE A 171 1.61 -8.47 28.83
CA ILE A 171 2.63 -8.45 27.78
C ILE A 171 2.49 -9.66 26.84
N VAL A 172 2.35 -10.87 27.41
CA VAL A 172 2.19 -12.09 26.61
C VAL A 172 0.95 -12.02 25.73
N VAL A 173 -0.18 -11.58 26.29
CA VAL A 173 -1.44 -11.45 25.52
C VAL A 173 -1.31 -10.37 24.45
N ALA A 174 -0.65 -9.25 24.72
CA ALA A 174 -0.38 -8.21 23.73
C ALA A 174 0.48 -8.73 22.58
N LEU A 175 1.54 -9.50 22.88
CA LEU A 175 2.38 -10.13 21.87
C LEU A 175 1.59 -11.11 20.99
N LEU A 176 0.73 -11.94 21.59
CA LEU A 176 -0.16 -12.85 20.84
C LEU A 176 -1.12 -12.07 19.95
N TYR A 177 -1.73 -11.01 20.46
CA TYR A 177 -2.61 -10.14 19.69
C TYR A 177 -1.90 -9.56 18.45
N TYR A 178 -0.72 -8.95 18.66
CA TYR A 178 0.04 -8.37 17.55
C TYR A 178 0.53 -9.42 16.55
N SER A 179 0.91 -10.61 17.02
CA SER A 179 1.32 -11.70 16.14
C SER A 179 0.17 -12.14 15.21
N ILE A 180 -1.02 -12.34 15.77
CA ILE A 180 -2.21 -12.70 15.00
C ILE A 180 -2.57 -11.57 14.03
N LEU A 181 -2.53 -10.32 14.47
CA LEU A 181 -2.81 -9.15 13.64
C LEU A 181 -1.85 -9.06 12.45
N MET A 182 -0.55 -9.34 12.63
CA MET A 182 0.45 -9.34 11.55
C MET A 182 0.24 -10.49 10.57
N ILE A 183 -0.15 -11.67 11.03
CA ILE A 183 -0.48 -12.82 10.16
C ILE A 183 -1.66 -12.46 9.25
N PHE A 184 -2.76 -11.95 9.82
CA PHE A 184 -3.93 -11.57 9.04
C PHE A 184 -3.61 -10.44 8.06
N ARG A 185 -2.82 -9.43 8.48
CA ARG A 185 -2.35 -8.36 7.60
C ARG A 185 -1.58 -8.92 6.41
N SER A 186 -0.60 -9.81 6.65
CA SER A 186 0.19 -10.43 5.57
C SER A 186 -0.68 -11.21 4.58
N MET A 187 -1.70 -11.93 5.07
CA MET A 187 -2.65 -12.64 4.22
C MET A 187 -3.52 -11.70 3.38
N GLY A 188 -3.92 -10.55 3.95
CA GLY A 188 -4.66 -9.52 3.24
C GLY A 188 -3.81 -8.81 2.19
N ASP A 189 -2.59 -8.43 2.54
CA ASP A 189 -1.62 -7.79 1.63
C ASP A 189 -1.31 -8.68 0.42
N GLY A 190 -1.20 -9.99 0.64
CA GLY A 190 -1.03 -10.99 -0.41
C GLY A 190 -2.29 -11.32 -1.21
N GLY A 191 -3.46 -10.73 -0.86
CA GLY A 191 -4.73 -11.01 -1.53
C GLY A 191 -5.30 -12.41 -1.28
N THR A 192 -4.75 -13.16 -0.31
CA THR A 192 -5.22 -14.51 0.03
C THR A 192 -6.61 -14.48 0.68
N ILE A 193 -6.88 -13.45 1.46
CA ILE A 193 -8.18 -13.21 2.10
C ILE A 193 -8.66 -11.79 1.77
N ASN A 194 -9.97 -11.57 1.94
CA ASN A 194 -10.55 -10.24 1.72
C ASN A 194 -9.90 -9.21 2.64
N PRO A 195 -9.46 -8.03 2.11
CA PRO A 195 -8.78 -6.98 2.86
C PRO A 195 -9.53 -6.52 4.12
N LEU A 196 -10.85 -6.41 4.04
CA LEU A 196 -11.69 -6.02 5.18
C LEU A 196 -11.64 -7.09 6.28
N ILE A 197 -11.75 -8.37 5.92
CA ILE A 197 -11.66 -9.48 6.88
C ILE A 197 -10.26 -9.51 7.50
N ALA A 198 -9.21 -9.37 6.69
CA ALA A 198 -7.84 -9.32 7.15
C ALA A 198 -7.60 -8.26 8.23
N ALA A 199 -8.15 -7.07 8.05
CA ALA A 199 -7.94 -5.97 8.97
C ALA A 199 -8.78 -6.03 10.25
N TRP A 200 -10.01 -6.59 10.19
CA TRP A 200 -10.95 -6.52 11.32
C TRP A 200 -11.06 -7.81 12.13
N MET A 201 -10.78 -8.98 11.53
CA MET A 201 -10.91 -10.28 12.23
C MET A 201 -10.13 -10.38 13.55
N PRO A 202 -8.87 -9.95 13.64
CA PRO A 202 -8.15 -9.99 14.91
C PRO A 202 -8.88 -9.24 16.02
N ASN A 203 -9.38 -8.03 15.73
CA ASN A 203 -10.11 -7.22 16.68
C ASN A 203 -11.40 -7.91 17.14
N ILE A 204 -12.15 -8.51 16.20
CA ILE A 204 -13.40 -9.23 16.51
C ILE A 204 -13.11 -10.44 17.39
N ILE A 205 -12.09 -11.24 17.06
CA ILE A 205 -11.71 -12.43 17.85
C ILE A 205 -11.39 -12.04 19.28
N PHE A 206 -10.52 -11.04 19.48
CA PHE A 206 -10.12 -10.64 20.83
C PHE A 206 -11.24 -9.93 21.61
N ALA A 207 -12.06 -9.11 20.93
CA ALA A 207 -13.26 -8.54 21.55
C ALA A 207 -14.22 -9.63 22.03
N PHE A 208 -14.46 -10.66 21.22
CA PHE A 208 -15.31 -11.79 21.62
C PHE A 208 -14.71 -12.56 22.79
N LEU A 209 -13.39 -12.85 22.78
CA LEU A 209 -12.72 -13.49 23.90
C LEU A 209 -12.83 -12.66 25.18
N CYS A 210 -12.71 -11.33 25.10
CA CYS A 210 -12.94 -10.44 26.24
C CYS A 210 -14.37 -10.57 26.78
N LEU A 211 -15.38 -10.53 25.92
CA LEU A 211 -16.79 -10.64 26.34
C LEU A 211 -17.08 -11.98 27.02
N VAL A 212 -16.55 -13.08 26.48
CA VAL A 212 -16.70 -14.41 27.08
C VAL A 212 -16.02 -14.46 28.48
N ALA A 213 -14.81 -13.91 28.55
CA ALA A 213 -14.06 -13.86 29.80
C ALA A 213 -14.77 -12.98 30.84
N PHE A 214 -15.29 -11.81 30.46
CA PHE A 214 -16.09 -10.98 31.37
C PHE A 214 -17.30 -11.73 31.90
N LYS A 215 -18.09 -12.37 31.03
CA LYS A 215 -19.27 -13.14 31.45
C LYS A 215 -18.95 -14.30 32.40
N LYS A 216 -17.75 -14.85 32.31
CA LYS A 216 -17.33 -15.98 33.18
C LYS A 216 -16.78 -15.52 34.52
N PHE A 217 -16.15 -14.35 34.59
CA PHE A 217 -15.45 -13.84 35.76
C PHE A 217 -16.19 -12.74 36.53
N TYR A 218 -17.21 -12.16 35.91
CA TYR A 218 -18.12 -11.16 36.49
C TYR A 218 -19.57 -11.64 36.47
#